data_069e33e526ebcb10b898dafb0c8480a0
#
_entry.id   069e33e526ebcb10b898dafb0c8480a0
#
_cell.length_a   1.000
_cell.length_b   1.000
_cell.length_c   1.000
_cell.angle_alpha   90.00
_cell.angle_beta   90.00
_cell.angle_gamma   90.00
#
_symmetry.space_group_name_H-M   'P 1'
#
loop_
_entity.id
_entity.type
_entity.pdbx_description
1 polymer ?
#
loop_
_entity_poly.entity_id
_entity_poly.type
_entity_poly.pdbx_seq_one_letter_code
_entity_poly.pdbx_strand_id
1 'polypeptide(L)'
;MPHDTMRRKCQRFLILVVACIVAAPAFAQRGAMTVPRNLDQLTDRASDIVRGTVVSARVEKHPELTNLDTVVVTLRVRDTLKGDAAGTYTFRQYIWDVRDRNDAAGYRKGQDLLLLMISPSRYGLSSPAGLDQGRFRIDRDKSGREIAVNGTGNVHLFDGLSTAAGKQGVALSEGQSGLIAKHRQGPIGLDDLMALVRTFARAD
;
A
#
# COMPACT_ATOMS: atom_id res chain seq x y z
N MET A 1 -22.49 -61.98 6.88
CA MET A 1 -22.90 -60.58 6.63
C MET A 1 -21.86 -59.55 7.07
N PRO A 2 -20.70 -59.43 6.43
CA PRO A 2 -19.71 -58.38 6.78
C PRO A 2 -19.62 -57.22 5.77
N HIS A 3 -20.31 -57.28 4.66
CA HIS A 3 -20.16 -56.26 3.60
C HIS A 3 -20.80 -54.89 3.90
N ASP A 4 -21.79 -54.81 4.74
CA ASP A 4 -22.56 -53.58 5.00
C ASP A 4 -21.83 -52.61 5.97
N THR A 5 -21.03 -53.13 6.89
CA THR A 5 -20.27 -52.35 7.87
C THR A 5 -19.06 -51.62 7.19
N MET A 6 -18.46 -52.24 6.19
CA MET A 6 -17.31 -51.69 5.48
C MET A 6 -17.75 -50.55 4.55
N ARG A 7 -18.93 -50.71 3.89
CA ARG A 7 -19.51 -49.68 3.03
C ARG A 7 -19.89 -48.41 3.82
N ARG A 8 -20.47 -48.57 5.01
CA ARG A 8 -20.81 -47.45 5.90
C ARG A 8 -19.58 -46.73 6.46
N LYS A 9 -18.48 -47.45 6.73
CA LYS A 9 -17.20 -46.84 7.14
C LYS A 9 -16.55 -46.03 6.03
N CYS A 10 -16.49 -46.56 4.78
CA CYS A 10 -16.01 -45.83 3.64
C CYS A 10 -16.85 -44.59 3.31
N GLN A 11 -18.18 -44.68 3.43
CA GLN A 11 -19.05 -43.55 3.17
C GLN A 11 -18.89 -42.43 4.21
N ARG A 12 -18.70 -42.78 5.49
CA ARG A 12 -18.41 -41.81 6.56
C ARG A 12 -17.05 -41.16 6.39
N PHE A 13 -16.04 -41.94 5.96
CA PHE A 13 -14.71 -41.40 5.69
C PHE A 13 -14.70 -40.46 4.50
N LEU A 14 -15.45 -40.78 3.43
CA LEU A 14 -15.61 -39.93 2.25
C LEU A 14 -16.31 -38.60 2.61
N ILE A 15 -17.36 -38.63 3.45
CA ILE A 15 -18.08 -37.44 3.92
C ILE A 15 -17.16 -36.56 4.77
N LEU A 16 -16.30 -37.14 5.61
CA LEU A 16 -15.35 -36.40 6.46
C LEU A 16 -14.26 -35.72 5.59
N VAL A 17 -13.75 -36.39 4.59
CA VAL A 17 -12.76 -35.83 3.64
C VAL A 17 -13.37 -34.69 2.82
N VAL A 18 -14.61 -34.83 2.33
CA VAL A 18 -15.32 -33.77 1.61
C VAL A 18 -15.60 -32.56 2.51
N ALA A 19 -15.96 -32.78 3.79
CA ALA A 19 -16.18 -31.72 4.75
C ALA A 19 -14.89 -30.94 5.08
N CYS A 20 -13.73 -31.60 5.11
CA CYS A 20 -12.43 -30.93 5.30
C CYS A 20 -11.99 -30.09 4.08
N ILE A 21 -12.37 -30.46 2.87
CA ILE A 21 -12.04 -29.71 1.64
C ILE A 21 -12.86 -28.42 1.55
N VAL A 22 -14.09 -28.41 2.08
CA VAL A 22 -14.98 -27.23 2.05
C VAL A 22 -14.62 -26.22 3.16
N ALA A 23 -13.84 -26.60 4.17
CA ALA A 23 -13.34 -25.73 5.22
C ALA A 23 -12.05 -24.98 4.83
N ALA A 24 -11.82 -24.68 3.56
CA ALA A 24 -10.78 -23.74 3.19
C ALA A 24 -11.09 -22.40 3.87
N PRO A 25 -10.16 -21.83 4.68
CA PRO A 25 -10.39 -20.55 5.31
C PRO A 25 -10.62 -19.54 4.19
N ALA A 26 -11.84 -19.00 4.11
CA ALA A 26 -12.10 -17.83 3.31
C ALA A 26 -11.27 -16.71 3.95
N PHE A 27 -10.10 -16.43 3.40
CA PHE A 27 -9.37 -15.20 3.71
C PHE A 27 -10.27 -14.07 3.23
N ALA A 28 -11.09 -13.52 4.13
CA ALA A 28 -11.83 -12.32 3.86
C ALA A 28 -10.81 -11.25 3.47
N GLN A 29 -10.84 -10.81 2.21
CA GLN A 29 -9.99 -9.74 1.73
C GLN A 29 -10.23 -8.52 2.62
N ARG A 30 -9.17 -8.09 3.31
CA ARG A 30 -9.20 -6.85 4.09
C ARG A 30 -9.10 -5.67 3.13
N GLY A 31 -9.99 -4.69 3.31
CA GLY A 31 -9.89 -3.41 2.64
C GLY A 31 -10.66 -3.30 1.31
N ALA A 32 -10.66 -2.11 0.76
CA ALA A 32 -11.24 -1.82 -0.54
C ALA A 32 -10.44 -2.49 -1.66
N MET A 33 -11.10 -3.17 -2.57
CA MET A 33 -10.46 -3.68 -3.79
C MET A 33 -10.06 -2.49 -4.66
N THR A 34 -8.76 -2.36 -4.93
CA THR A 34 -8.23 -1.32 -5.80
C THR A 34 -7.69 -1.92 -7.09
N VAL A 35 -7.89 -1.22 -8.19
CA VAL A 35 -7.26 -1.58 -9.47
C VAL A 35 -5.74 -1.42 -9.32
N PRO A 36 -4.93 -2.42 -9.74
CA PRO A 36 -3.48 -2.28 -9.74
C PRO A 36 -3.03 -1.06 -10.54
N ARG A 37 -2.08 -0.30 -9.98
CA ARG A 37 -1.50 0.90 -10.57
C ARG A 37 0.02 0.80 -10.53
N ASN A 38 0.66 1.24 -11.62
CA ASN A 38 2.10 1.36 -11.64
C ASN A 38 2.56 2.68 -10.98
N LEU A 39 3.87 2.84 -10.82
CA LEU A 39 4.46 4.00 -10.14
C LEU A 39 4.11 5.33 -10.83
N ASP A 40 4.11 5.38 -12.15
CA ASP A 40 3.70 6.53 -12.94
C ASP A 40 2.29 6.99 -12.58
N GLN A 41 1.32 6.08 -12.66
CA GLN A 41 -0.09 6.34 -12.32
C GLN A 41 -0.30 6.74 -10.86
N LEU A 42 0.52 6.22 -9.93
CA LEU A 42 0.46 6.60 -8.53
C LEU A 42 1.02 8.02 -8.33
N THR A 43 2.12 8.35 -9.01
CA THR A 43 2.79 9.66 -8.95
C THR A 43 1.93 10.76 -9.57
N ASP A 44 1.33 10.50 -10.74
CA ASP A 44 0.39 11.40 -11.41
C ASP A 44 -0.80 11.76 -10.51
N ARG A 45 -1.42 10.77 -9.86
CA ARG A 45 -2.57 10.98 -8.98
C ARG A 45 -2.24 11.66 -7.64
N ALA A 46 -0.99 11.64 -7.24
CA ALA A 46 -0.59 12.26 -5.99
C ALA A 46 -0.47 13.78 -6.12
N SER A 47 -1.10 14.53 -5.23
CA SER A 47 -0.84 15.96 -5.05
C SER A 47 0.42 16.19 -4.22
N ASP A 48 0.64 15.33 -3.22
CA ASP A 48 1.78 15.40 -2.32
C ASP A 48 2.51 14.06 -2.29
N ILE A 49 3.84 14.11 -2.34
CA ILE A 49 4.69 12.93 -2.15
C ILE A 49 5.69 13.26 -1.07
N VAL A 50 5.50 12.65 0.09
CA VAL A 50 6.26 12.97 1.31
C VAL A 50 6.89 11.72 1.91
N ARG A 51 8.15 11.84 2.33
CA ARG A 51 8.83 10.89 3.20
C ARG A 51 8.86 11.46 4.61
N GLY A 52 8.50 10.66 5.61
CA GLY A 52 8.54 11.12 6.99
C GLY A 52 8.33 10.00 8.00
N THR A 53 8.52 10.36 9.27
CA THR A 53 8.30 9.47 10.41
C THR A 53 6.96 9.83 11.07
N VAL A 54 6.11 8.85 11.31
CA VAL A 54 4.83 9.02 12.01
C VAL A 54 5.11 9.47 13.46
N VAL A 55 4.64 10.66 13.81
CA VAL A 55 4.73 11.18 15.19
C VAL A 55 3.45 10.92 15.98
N SER A 56 2.30 10.89 15.30
CA SER A 56 1.02 10.48 15.89
C SER A 56 0.08 9.86 14.86
N ALA A 57 -0.73 8.91 15.32
CA ALA A 57 -1.87 8.37 14.59
C ALA A 57 -3.00 8.16 15.59
N ARG A 58 -4.15 8.80 15.39
CA ARG A 58 -5.28 8.77 16.31
C ARG A 58 -6.56 8.50 15.56
N VAL A 59 -7.36 7.58 16.07
CA VAL A 59 -8.70 7.31 15.57
C VAL A 59 -9.67 8.29 16.24
N GLU A 60 -10.43 9.00 15.44
CA GLU A 60 -11.45 9.95 15.91
C GLU A 60 -12.59 10.06 14.91
N LYS A 61 -13.74 10.53 15.39
CA LYS A 61 -14.87 10.84 14.52
C LYS A 61 -14.54 12.01 13.60
N HIS A 62 -15.08 11.98 12.39
CA HIS A 62 -14.99 13.13 11.50
C HIS A 62 -15.74 14.32 12.12
N PRO A 63 -15.20 15.54 12.14
CA PRO A 63 -15.82 16.68 12.83
C PRO A 63 -17.20 17.05 12.27
N GLU A 64 -17.42 16.97 10.96
CA GLU A 64 -18.69 17.28 10.30
C GLU A 64 -19.55 16.04 10.08
N LEU A 65 -18.93 14.90 9.75
CA LEU A 65 -19.61 13.64 9.46
C LEU A 65 -19.49 12.71 10.68
N THR A 66 -20.23 12.99 11.73
CA THR A 66 -20.06 12.38 13.07
C THR A 66 -20.22 10.86 13.12
N ASN A 67 -20.85 10.26 12.12
CA ASN A 67 -20.95 8.80 11.98
C ASN A 67 -19.72 8.16 11.31
N LEU A 68 -18.79 8.98 10.82
CA LEU A 68 -17.62 8.52 10.07
C LEU A 68 -16.40 8.39 10.99
N ASP A 69 -15.84 7.18 11.07
CA ASP A 69 -14.56 6.95 11.74
C ASP A 69 -13.41 7.30 10.80
N THR A 70 -12.45 8.03 11.34
CA THR A 70 -11.26 8.48 10.62
C THR A 70 -10.01 8.22 11.43
N VAL A 71 -8.88 8.13 10.78
CA VAL A 71 -7.56 8.23 11.42
C VAL A 71 -6.93 9.56 11.03
N VAL A 72 -6.45 10.30 12.01
CA VAL A 72 -5.63 11.50 11.82
C VAL A 72 -4.19 11.13 12.07
N VAL A 73 -3.37 11.28 11.03
CA VAL A 73 -1.96 10.92 11.04
C VAL A 73 -1.12 12.17 10.86
N THR A 74 -0.12 12.32 11.71
CA THR A 74 0.89 13.39 11.58
C THR A 74 2.27 12.77 11.39
N LEU A 75 2.97 13.20 10.35
CA LEU A 75 4.36 12.85 10.10
C LEU A 75 5.27 14.04 10.37
N ARG A 76 6.47 13.75 10.86
CA ARG A 76 7.61 14.65 10.75
C ARG A 76 8.22 14.41 9.37
N VAL A 77 8.15 15.44 8.51
CA VAL A 77 8.65 15.37 7.14
C VAL A 77 10.18 15.32 7.15
N ARG A 78 10.75 14.43 6.34
CA ARG A 78 12.18 14.34 6.05
C ARG A 78 12.48 14.83 4.63
N ASP A 79 11.67 14.38 3.66
CA ASP A 79 11.81 14.75 2.26
C ASP A 79 10.42 15.03 1.66
N THR A 80 10.34 16.01 0.78
CA THR A 80 9.18 16.28 -0.09
C THR A 80 9.60 16.14 -1.54
N LEU A 81 8.94 15.23 -2.26
CA LEU A 81 9.24 14.93 -3.66
C LEU A 81 8.25 15.61 -4.61
N LYS A 82 7.04 15.88 -4.14
CA LYS A 82 5.98 16.63 -4.84
C LYS A 82 5.14 17.38 -3.79
N GLY A 83 4.64 18.59 -4.11
CA GLY A 83 3.91 19.45 -3.17
C GLY A 83 4.84 20.28 -2.27
N ASP A 84 4.25 20.93 -1.26
CA ASP A 84 4.93 21.96 -0.43
C ASP A 84 5.05 21.57 1.05
N ALA A 85 4.91 20.29 1.39
CA ALA A 85 4.96 19.82 2.77
C ALA A 85 6.31 20.11 3.43
N ALA A 86 6.32 20.81 4.57
CA ALA A 86 7.51 21.13 5.32
C ALA A 86 7.29 20.93 6.83
N GLY A 87 8.32 20.49 7.54
CA GLY A 87 8.27 20.27 8.99
C GLY A 87 7.33 19.15 9.40
N THR A 88 6.03 19.37 9.34
CA THR A 88 5.00 18.36 9.64
C THR A 88 3.98 18.25 8.51
N TYR A 89 3.51 17.02 8.24
CA TYR A 89 2.43 16.74 7.31
C TYR A 89 1.33 15.99 8.03
N THR A 90 0.11 16.58 8.06
CA THR A 90 -1.05 15.97 8.74
C THR A 90 -2.16 15.74 7.74
N PHE A 91 -2.72 14.55 7.77
CA PHE A 91 -3.88 14.19 6.95
C PHE A 91 -4.91 13.41 7.75
N ARG A 92 -6.15 13.41 7.26
CA ARG A 92 -7.27 12.65 7.79
C ARG A 92 -7.72 11.64 6.76
N GLN A 93 -7.70 10.36 7.11
CA GLN A 93 -8.11 9.25 6.24
C GLN A 93 -9.37 8.58 6.79
N TYR A 94 -10.29 8.21 5.91
CA TYR A 94 -11.44 7.38 6.24
C TYR A 94 -11.00 5.94 6.61
N ILE A 95 -11.64 5.37 7.62
CA ILE A 95 -11.43 3.98 8.03
C ILE A 95 -12.51 3.11 7.37
N TRP A 96 -12.12 2.28 6.42
CA TRP A 96 -13.03 1.42 5.65
C TRP A 96 -13.49 0.19 6.43
N ASP A 97 -12.62 -0.40 7.25
CA ASP A 97 -12.88 -1.59 8.04
C ASP A 97 -12.89 -1.23 9.52
N VAL A 98 -13.96 -1.58 10.21
CA VAL A 98 -14.10 -1.32 11.65
C VAL A 98 -12.94 -1.93 12.46
N ARG A 99 -12.33 -3.01 11.98
CA ARG A 99 -11.16 -3.64 12.60
C ARG A 99 -9.93 -2.74 12.58
N ASP A 100 -9.79 -1.89 11.57
CA ASP A 100 -8.67 -0.96 11.42
C ASP A 100 -8.72 0.20 12.44
N ARG A 101 -9.83 0.35 13.17
CA ARG A 101 -9.93 1.31 14.30
C ARG A 101 -8.96 0.96 15.44
N ASN A 102 -8.72 -0.32 15.68
CA ASN A 102 -7.89 -0.77 16.80
C ASN A 102 -6.40 -0.52 16.59
N ASP A 103 -5.96 -0.40 15.36
CA ASP A 103 -4.55 -0.21 14.99
C ASP A 103 -4.31 1.08 14.18
N ALA A 104 -5.26 2.04 14.25
CA ALA A 104 -5.19 3.31 13.54
C ALA A 104 -4.92 3.13 12.03
N ALA A 105 -5.62 2.19 11.39
CA ALA A 105 -5.46 1.82 9.97
C ALA A 105 -4.01 1.43 9.61
N GLY A 106 -3.30 0.83 10.54
CA GLY A 106 -1.93 0.35 10.37
C GLY A 106 -0.85 1.44 10.48
N TYR A 107 -1.22 2.67 10.88
CA TYR A 107 -0.23 3.73 11.14
C TYR A 107 0.25 3.64 12.59
N ARG A 108 1.58 3.62 12.79
CA ARG A 108 2.20 3.48 14.12
C ARG A 108 3.25 4.55 14.35
N LYS A 109 3.25 5.15 15.54
CA LYS A 109 4.29 6.10 15.96
C LYS A 109 5.70 5.49 15.78
N GLY A 110 6.60 6.27 15.21
CA GLY A 110 7.97 5.84 14.90
C GLY A 110 8.13 5.13 13.55
N GLN A 111 7.05 4.81 12.85
CA GLN A 111 7.10 4.19 11.53
C GLN A 111 7.59 5.19 10.48
N ASP A 112 8.58 4.80 9.69
CA ASP A 112 9.04 5.58 8.54
C ASP A 112 8.25 5.20 7.29
N LEU A 113 7.74 6.20 6.58
CA LEU A 113 6.87 6.06 5.42
C LEU A 113 7.30 6.96 4.27
N LEU A 114 7.08 6.48 3.04
CA LEU A 114 6.94 7.30 1.85
C LEU A 114 5.48 7.21 1.39
N LEU A 115 4.80 8.35 1.34
CA LEU A 115 3.38 8.46 1.02
C LEU A 115 3.19 9.25 -0.27
N LEU A 116 2.43 8.67 -1.19
CA LEU A 116 1.94 9.34 -2.40
C LEU A 116 0.48 9.70 -2.14
N MET A 117 0.19 10.94 -1.73
CA MET A 117 -1.11 11.36 -1.21
C MET A 117 -1.96 12.04 -2.26
N ILE A 118 -3.24 11.68 -2.35
CA ILE A 118 -4.21 12.41 -3.17
C ILE A 118 -4.64 13.72 -2.48
N SER A 119 -5.08 14.68 -3.27
CA SER A 119 -5.64 15.94 -2.74
C SER A 119 -6.79 15.67 -1.76
N PRO A 120 -6.89 16.44 -0.65
CA PRO A 120 -8.00 16.32 0.24
C PRO A 120 -9.35 16.60 -0.46
N SER A 121 -10.36 15.81 -0.14
CA SER A 121 -11.73 16.06 -0.56
C SER A 121 -12.28 17.36 0.08
N ARG A 122 -13.46 17.79 -0.34
CA ARG A 122 -14.17 18.93 0.27
C ARG A 122 -14.42 18.76 1.79
N TYR A 123 -14.34 17.54 2.29
CA TYR A 123 -14.46 17.21 3.72
C TYR A 123 -13.11 17.05 4.42
N GLY A 124 -12.01 17.44 3.79
CA GLY A 124 -10.66 17.28 4.34
C GLY A 124 -10.17 15.84 4.44
N LEU A 125 -10.84 14.88 3.78
CA LEU A 125 -10.42 13.49 3.74
C LEU A 125 -9.41 13.28 2.60
N SER A 126 -8.28 12.69 2.92
CA SER A 126 -7.23 12.29 1.98
C SER A 126 -6.80 10.85 2.26
N SER A 127 -6.14 10.23 1.29
CA SER A 127 -5.55 8.91 1.44
C SER A 127 -4.36 8.74 0.49
N PRO A 128 -3.50 7.74 0.70
CA PRO A 128 -2.51 7.39 -0.31
C PRO A 128 -3.18 7.00 -1.64
N ALA A 129 -2.57 7.38 -2.75
CA ALA A 129 -3.03 7.02 -4.09
C ALA A 129 -3.11 5.49 -4.23
N GLY A 130 -4.25 4.97 -4.65
CA GLY A 130 -4.48 3.52 -4.69
C GLY A 130 -4.44 2.86 -3.29
N LEU A 131 -4.69 3.61 -2.22
CA LEU A 131 -4.66 3.16 -0.82
C LEU A 131 -3.30 2.54 -0.45
N ASP A 132 -3.24 1.25 -0.16
CA ASP A 132 -2.01 0.56 0.23
C ASP A 132 -0.92 0.52 -0.87
N GLN A 133 -1.27 0.81 -2.12
CA GLN A 133 -0.30 0.90 -3.21
C GLN A 133 0.58 2.16 -3.12
N GLY A 134 0.01 3.30 -2.69
CA GLY A 134 0.73 4.57 -2.52
C GLY A 134 1.33 4.76 -1.12
N ARG A 135 1.23 3.77 -0.23
CA ARG A 135 1.81 3.79 1.12
C ARG A 135 2.97 2.81 1.20
N PHE A 136 4.19 3.32 1.18
CA PHE A 136 5.41 2.51 1.31
C PHE A 136 5.93 2.58 2.74
N ARG A 137 6.09 1.41 3.36
CA ARG A 137 6.82 1.27 4.62
C ARG A 137 8.32 1.21 4.32
N ILE A 138 9.08 1.96 5.08
CA ILE A 138 10.54 2.00 5.00
C ILE A 138 11.09 1.17 6.14
N ASP A 139 11.91 0.18 5.79
CA ASP A 139 12.62 -0.69 6.73
C ASP A 139 14.12 -0.69 6.37
N ARG A 140 14.94 -1.41 7.15
CA ARG A 140 16.35 -1.68 6.81
C ARG A 140 16.57 -3.14 6.51
N ASP A 141 17.31 -3.40 5.44
CA ASP A 141 17.73 -4.76 5.11
C ASP A 141 18.86 -5.23 6.06
N LYS A 142 19.32 -6.47 5.89
CA LYS A 142 20.39 -7.07 6.71
C LYS A 142 21.73 -6.33 6.59
N SER A 143 21.94 -5.55 5.54
CA SER A 143 23.14 -4.72 5.33
C SER A 143 22.97 -3.31 5.89
N GLY A 144 21.81 -2.96 6.47
CA GLY A 144 21.49 -1.65 7.01
C GLY A 144 20.99 -0.65 5.97
N ARG A 145 20.81 -1.04 4.68
CA ARG A 145 20.28 -0.17 3.63
C ARG A 145 18.77 0.01 3.80
N GLU A 146 18.30 1.23 3.58
CA GLU A 146 16.86 1.53 3.57
C GLU A 146 16.20 0.91 2.36
N ILE A 147 15.11 0.20 2.62
CA ILE A 147 14.27 -0.47 1.62
C ILE A 147 12.82 -0.05 1.82
N ALA A 148 12.05 -0.03 0.74
CA ALA A 148 10.65 0.34 0.75
C ALA A 148 9.77 -0.76 0.15
N VAL A 149 8.63 -0.99 0.79
CA VAL A 149 7.61 -1.92 0.31
C VAL A 149 6.23 -1.38 0.61
N ASN A 150 5.34 -1.40 -0.37
CA ASN A 150 3.94 -1.01 -0.20
C ASN A 150 3.07 -2.18 0.29
N GLY A 151 1.80 -1.91 0.58
CA GLY A 151 0.88 -2.92 1.12
C GLY A 151 0.53 -4.04 0.15
N THR A 152 0.86 -3.91 -1.15
CA THR A 152 0.70 -4.97 -2.17
C THR A 152 2.01 -5.72 -2.44
N GLY A 153 3.07 -5.46 -1.65
CA GLY A 153 4.38 -6.09 -1.86
C GLY A 153 5.10 -5.59 -3.11
N ASN A 154 4.83 -4.38 -3.56
CA ASN A 154 5.34 -3.77 -4.80
C ASN A 154 4.99 -4.55 -6.09
N VAL A 155 3.99 -5.44 -6.02
CA VAL A 155 3.48 -6.14 -7.20
C VAL A 155 2.88 -5.11 -8.16
N HIS A 156 3.15 -5.27 -9.46
CA HIS A 156 2.72 -4.38 -10.55
C HIS A 156 3.28 -2.94 -10.51
N LEU A 157 4.16 -2.61 -9.55
CA LEU A 157 4.66 -1.24 -9.37
C LEU A 157 5.37 -0.70 -10.63
N PHE A 158 6.04 -1.57 -11.38
CA PHE A 158 6.81 -1.21 -12.58
C PHE A 158 6.21 -1.70 -13.90
N ASP A 159 5.00 -2.28 -13.87
CA ASP A 159 4.35 -2.76 -15.08
C ASP A 159 4.09 -1.61 -16.06
N GLY A 160 4.57 -1.76 -17.29
CA GLY A 160 4.42 -0.76 -18.33
C GLY A 160 5.16 0.56 -18.12
N LEU A 161 5.99 0.69 -17.07
CA LEU A 161 6.64 1.95 -16.69
C LEU A 161 7.61 2.46 -17.77
N SER A 162 8.37 1.58 -18.44
CA SER A 162 9.23 1.97 -19.56
C SER A 162 8.42 2.53 -20.74
N THR A 163 7.24 1.97 -21.01
CA THR A 163 6.34 2.48 -22.04
C THR A 163 5.76 3.83 -21.66
N ALA A 164 5.37 4.03 -20.41
CA ALA A 164 4.88 5.29 -19.87
C ALA A 164 5.96 6.38 -20.00
N ALA A 165 7.20 6.09 -19.57
CA ALA A 165 8.33 6.99 -19.72
C ALA A 165 8.55 7.42 -21.17
N GLY A 166 8.52 6.48 -22.13
CA GLY A 166 8.67 6.79 -23.56
C GLY A 166 7.54 7.67 -24.08
N LYS A 167 6.29 7.47 -23.65
CA LYS A 167 5.14 8.31 -24.06
C LYS A 167 5.22 9.74 -23.51
N GLN A 168 5.77 9.91 -22.32
CA GLN A 168 5.94 11.21 -21.65
C GLN A 168 7.25 11.91 -22.01
N GLY A 169 8.10 11.30 -22.83
CA GLY A 169 9.43 11.83 -23.13
C GLY A 169 10.39 11.85 -21.95
N VAL A 170 10.13 11.02 -20.94
CA VAL A 170 10.94 10.90 -19.73
C VAL A 170 12.16 10.03 -20.00
N ALA A 171 13.35 10.59 -19.80
CA ALA A 171 14.61 9.85 -19.94
C ALA A 171 14.89 9.04 -18.66
N LEU A 172 14.94 7.72 -18.80
CA LEU A 172 15.36 6.81 -17.74
C LEU A 172 16.88 6.56 -17.81
N SER A 173 17.57 6.61 -16.68
CA SER A 173 18.96 6.17 -16.60
C SER A 173 19.08 4.66 -16.86
N GLU A 174 20.29 4.19 -17.18
CA GLU A 174 20.56 2.75 -17.35
C GLU A 174 20.20 1.95 -16.08
N GLY A 175 20.56 2.46 -14.90
CA GLY A 175 20.19 1.85 -13.62
C GLY A 175 18.68 1.76 -13.40
N GLN A 176 17.93 2.82 -13.70
CA GLN A 176 16.47 2.83 -13.62
C GLN A 176 15.84 1.83 -14.60
N SER A 177 16.31 1.81 -15.84
CA SER A 177 15.83 0.86 -16.85
C SER A 177 16.11 -0.59 -16.45
N GLY A 178 17.31 -0.86 -15.92
CA GLY A 178 17.68 -2.18 -15.41
C GLY A 178 16.85 -2.62 -14.21
N LEU A 179 16.55 -1.70 -13.29
CA LEU A 179 15.69 -1.95 -12.15
C LEU A 179 14.25 -2.30 -12.59
N ILE A 180 13.65 -1.46 -13.45
CA ILE A 180 12.29 -1.66 -14.00
C ILE A 180 12.20 -3.01 -14.72
N ALA A 181 13.22 -3.39 -15.49
CA ALA A 181 13.24 -4.63 -16.22
C ALA A 181 13.31 -5.90 -15.34
N LYS A 182 13.96 -5.80 -14.18
CA LYS A 182 14.25 -6.96 -13.31
C LYS A 182 13.29 -7.09 -12.12
N HIS A 183 12.84 -5.97 -11.54
CA HIS A 183 12.02 -5.99 -10.33
C HIS A 183 10.57 -6.34 -10.64
N ARG A 184 10.01 -7.34 -9.97
CA ARG A 184 8.61 -7.76 -10.15
C ARG A 184 7.78 -7.60 -8.87
N GLN A 185 8.40 -7.79 -7.71
CA GLN A 185 7.76 -7.72 -6.40
C GLN A 185 8.80 -7.68 -5.29
N GLY A 186 8.36 -7.40 -4.06
CA GLY A 186 9.21 -7.38 -2.87
C GLY A 186 9.84 -6.02 -2.61
N PRO A 187 10.66 -5.90 -1.56
CA PRO A 187 11.31 -4.65 -1.19
C PRO A 187 12.24 -4.13 -2.28
N ILE A 188 12.31 -2.82 -2.41
CA ILE A 188 13.20 -2.08 -3.34
C ILE A 188 14.06 -1.12 -2.53
N GLY A 189 15.26 -0.80 -2.99
CA GLY A 189 16.09 0.25 -2.40
C GLY A 189 15.34 1.58 -2.36
N LEU A 190 15.32 2.22 -1.20
CA LEU A 190 14.55 3.47 -1.03
C LEU A 190 15.06 4.57 -1.96
N ASP A 191 16.38 4.72 -2.11
CA ASP A 191 16.99 5.74 -2.97
C ASP A 191 16.60 5.52 -4.44
N ASP A 192 16.58 4.26 -4.89
CA ASP A 192 16.17 3.89 -6.25
C ASP A 192 14.68 4.23 -6.49
N LEU A 193 13.82 3.91 -5.52
CA LEU A 193 12.40 4.24 -5.60
C LEU A 193 12.19 5.76 -5.63
N MET A 194 12.86 6.50 -4.73
CA MET A 194 12.75 7.98 -4.68
C MET A 194 13.29 8.62 -5.96
N ALA A 195 14.35 8.08 -6.55
CA ALA A 195 14.88 8.55 -7.83
C ALA A 195 13.85 8.36 -8.96
N LEU A 196 13.20 7.21 -9.04
CA LEU A 196 12.12 6.95 -10.01
C LEU A 196 10.92 7.88 -9.77
N VAL A 197 10.48 8.03 -8.52
CA VAL A 197 9.39 8.97 -8.17
C VAL A 197 9.72 10.39 -8.64
N ARG A 198 10.93 10.89 -8.37
CA ARG A 198 11.34 12.24 -8.83
C ARG A 198 11.37 12.37 -10.34
N THR A 199 11.71 11.29 -11.04
CA THR A 199 11.74 11.26 -12.51
C THR A 199 10.34 11.46 -13.08
N PHE A 200 9.34 10.77 -12.54
CA PHE A 200 7.94 10.91 -13.01
C PHE A 200 7.24 12.14 -12.43
N ALA A 201 7.54 12.58 -11.20
CA ALA A 201 6.93 13.78 -10.62
C ALA A 201 7.33 15.10 -11.30
N ARG A 202 8.37 15.11 -12.13
CA ARG A 202 8.83 16.29 -12.89
C ARG A 202 8.29 16.35 -14.30
N ALA A 203 7.63 15.30 -14.76
CA ALA A 203 7.08 15.20 -16.10
C ALA A 203 5.69 15.88 -16.21
N ASP A 204 5.10 16.26 -15.07
CA ASP A 204 3.86 17.04 -14.95
C ASP A 204 4.20 18.56 -14.92
#